data_69c04ff23e2343285b22949e90cdc81f
#
_entry.id   69c04ff23e2343285b22949e90cdc81f
#
_cell.length_a   1.000
_cell.length_b   1.000
_cell.length_c   1.000
_cell.angle_alpha   90.00
_cell.angle_beta   90.00
_cell.angle_gamma   90.00
#
_symmetry.space_group_name_H-M   'P 1'
#
loop_
_entity.id
_entity.type
_entity.pdbx_description
1 polymer ?
#
loop_
_entity_poly.entity_id
_entity_poly.type
_entity_poly.pdbx_seq_one_letter_code
_entity_poly.pdbx_strand_id
1 'polypeptide(L)'
;LQLAYPALNFDLQWIQFGRMRPLHTSAVIFAFGGNVLIATSLYVVQKTSRVRLAGDLAPWFVVIGYNFFILIAGTGYLLGVTQSKEYAEPEWYADLWLTIVWVVYLLVFLATIIKRKEPHIYVANWFSLAFIVTIAMLHLGNNPAVPVSFFGSKSYVAWGGVQDAMFQWWYGHNAVGFFLTAGFLAIMYYFIPK
;
A
#
# COMPACT_ATOMS: atom_id res chain seq x y z
N LEU A 1 -6.32 -23.60 -7.64
CA LEU A 1 -5.88 -24.93 -8.08
C LEU A 1 -5.42 -25.78 -6.89
N GLN A 2 -4.48 -25.30 -6.04
CA GLN A 2 -3.95 -26.07 -4.90
C GLN A 2 -5.01 -26.49 -3.85
N LEU A 3 -6.12 -25.76 -3.72
CA LEU A 3 -7.24 -26.18 -2.86
C LEU A 3 -7.92 -27.46 -3.38
N ALA A 4 -7.97 -27.63 -4.68
CA ALA A 4 -8.55 -28.83 -5.31
C ALA A 4 -7.51 -29.94 -5.47
N TYR A 5 -6.26 -29.58 -5.70
CA TYR A 5 -5.16 -30.52 -5.96
C TYR A 5 -3.93 -30.13 -5.14
N PRO A 6 -3.85 -30.49 -3.84
CA PRO A 6 -2.75 -30.12 -2.95
C PRO A 6 -1.36 -30.53 -3.46
N ALA A 7 -1.27 -31.65 -4.18
CA ALA A 7 -0.01 -32.14 -4.75
C ALA A 7 0.65 -31.16 -5.75
N LEU A 8 -0.07 -30.14 -6.23
CA LEU A 8 0.50 -29.10 -7.08
C LEU A 8 1.52 -28.19 -6.36
N ASN A 9 1.75 -28.39 -5.07
CA ASN A 9 2.85 -27.75 -4.36
C ASN A 9 4.20 -28.44 -4.60
N PHE A 10 4.22 -29.63 -5.20
CA PHE A 10 5.42 -30.42 -5.51
C PHE A 10 6.35 -30.63 -4.31
N ASP A 11 5.79 -30.60 -3.08
CA ASP A 11 6.51 -30.60 -1.79
C ASP A 11 7.56 -29.49 -1.64
N LEU A 12 7.45 -28.43 -2.44
CA LEU A 12 8.31 -27.25 -2.35
C LEU A 12 7.74 -26.27 -1.33
N GLN A 13 8.51 -25.98 -0.28
CA GLN A 13 8.05 -25.13 0.83
C GLN A 13 7.62 -23.72 0.42
N TRP A 14 8.25 -23.12 -0.59
CA TRP A 14 7.97 -21.74 -1.03
C TRP A 14 6.73 -21.59 -1.88
N ILE A 15 6.19 -22.66 -2.46
CA ILE A 15 4.95 -22.64 -3.23
C ILE A 15 3.78 -23.32 -2.52
N GLN A 16 3.88 -23.61 -1.24
CA GLN A 16 2.76 -24.08 -0.45
C GLN A 16 1.62 -23.07 -0.41
N PHE A 17 0.38 -23.53 -0.31
CA PHE A 17 -0.81 -22.70 -0.30
C PHE A 17 -0.75 -21.56 0.72
N GLY A 18 -0.26 -21.82 1.94
CA GLY A 18 -0.11 -20.81 2.99
C GLY A 18 0.85 -19.67 2.66
N ARG A 19 1.77 -19.86 1.71
CA ARG A 19 2.68 -18.80 1.21
C ARG A 19 2.18 -18.17 -0.08
N MET A 20 1.61 -18.97 -0.96
CA MET A 20 1.08 -18.48 -2.24
C MET A 20 -0.19 -17.66 -2.10
N ARG A 21 -1.05 -17.96 -1.12
CA ARG A 21 -2.28 -17.22 -0.91
C ARG A 21 -2.01 -15.74 -0.53
N PRO A 22 -1.23 -15.41 0.52
CA PRO A 22 -0.92 -14.02 0.84
C PRO A 22 -0.14 -13.33 -0.28
N LEU A 23 0.78 -14.02 -0.95
CA LEU A 23 1.47 -13.49 -2.11
C LEU A 23 0.51 -13.10 -3.23
N HIS A 24 -0.43 -13.99 -3.58
CA HIS A 24 -1.43 -13.72 -4.62
C HIS A 24 -2.33 -12.55 -4.24
N THR A 25 -2.85 -12.53 -3.03
CA THR A 25 -3.73 -11.47 -2.55
C THR A 25 -3.04 -10.11 -2.55
N SER A 26 -1.82 -10.06 -2.01
CA SER A 26 -1.01 -8.82 -1.99
C SER A 26 -0.56 -8.40 -3.38
N ALA A 27 -0.26 -9.34 -4.28
CA ALA A 27 0.09 -9.03 -5.67
C ALA A 27 -1.09 -8.37 -6.41
N VAL A 28 -2.31 -8.87 -6.23
CA VAL A 28 -3.50 -8.30 -6.87
C VAL A 28 -3.84 -6.93 -6.28
N ILE A 29 -3.90 -6.82 -4.96
CA ILE A 29 -4.37 -5.59 -4.30
C ILE A 29 -3.27 -4.52 -4.31
N PHE A 30 -2.07 -4.84 -3.84
CA PHE A 30 -1.02 -3.85 -3.64
C PHE A 30 -0.10 -3.73 -4.86
N ALA A 31 0.37 -4.84 -5.45
CA ALA A 31 1.27 -4.71 -6.59
C ALA A 31 0.51 -4.21 -7.83
N PHE A 32 -0.58 -4.82 -8.22
CA PHE A 32 -1.36 -4.35 -9.37
C PHE A 32 -2.20 -3.11 -8.99
N GLY A 33 -3.15 -3.24 -8.07
CA GLY A 33 -4.08 -2.17 -7.71
C GLY A 33 -3.36 -0.93 -7.17
N GLY A 34 -2.39 -1.10 -6.28
CA GLY A 34 -1.62 0.01 -5.73
C GLY A 34 -0.83 0.79 -6.77
N ASN A 35 -0.15 0.11 -7.70
CA ASN A 35 0.53 0.79 -8.81
C ASN A 35 -0.43 1.57 -9.71
N VAL A 36 -1.60 0.99 -10.04
CA VAL A 36 -2.62 1.69 -10.82
C VAL A 36 -3.12 2.94 -10.10
N LEU A 37 -3.41 2.84 -8.80
CA LEU A 37 -3.89 3.97 -8.00
C LEU A 37 -2.83 5.08 -7.85
N ILE A 38 -1.57 4.74 -7.58
CA ILE A 38 -0.47 5.70 -7.50
C ILE A 38 -0.26 6.38 -8.86
N ALA A 39 -0.15 5.61 -9.93
CA ALA A 39 0.09 6.15 -11.27
C ALA A 39 -1.04 7.08 -11.73
N THR A 40 -2.29 6.65 -11.55
CA THR A 40 -3.45 7.46 -11.94
C THR A 40 -3.61 8.71 -11.08
N SER A 41 -3.38 8.65 -9.77
CA SER A 41 -3.45 9.82 -8.90
C SER A 41 -2.39 10.86 -9.26
N LEU A 42 -1.14 10.44 -9.51
CA LEU A 42 -0.07 11.32 -9.97
C LEU A 42 -0.37 11.93 -11.34
N TYR A 43 -0.96 11.17 -12.26
CA TYR A 43 -1.41 11.68 -13.54
C TYR A 43 -2.54 12.71 -13.37
N VAL A 44 -3.58 12.36 -12.60
CA VAL A 44 -4.77 13.20 -12.41
C VAL A 44 -4.42 14.52 -11.73
N VAL A 45 -3.61 14.48 -10.67
CA VAL A 45 -3.23 15.72 -9.96
C VAL A 45 -2.45 16.69 -10.84
N GLN A 46 -1.57 16.20 -11.74
CA GLN A 46 -0.90 17.07 -12.71
C GLN A 46 -1.88 17.73 -13.67
N LYS A 47 -2.78 16.94 -14.22
CA LYS A 47 -3.75 17.40 -15.23
C LYS A 47 -4.75 18.39 -14.64
N THR A 48 -5.29 18.09 -13.49
CA THR A 48 -6.29 18.94 -12.82
C THR A 48 -5.69 20.19 -12.18
N SER A 49 -4.42 20.14 -11.78
CA SER A 49 -3.68 21.28 -11.23
C SER A 49 -2.99 22.14 -12.30
N ARG A 50 -2.95 21.69 -13.55
CA ARG A 50 -2.22 22.33 -14.69
C ARG A 50 -0.76 22.66 -14.39
N VAL A 51 -0.09 21.78 -13.65
CA VAL A 51 1.33 21.90 -13.31
C VAL A 51 2.01 20.52 -13.41
N ARG A 52 3.33 20.52 -13.56
CA ARG A 52 4.11 19.28 -13.42
C ARG A 52 4.14 18.83 -11.97
N LEU A 53 4.37 17.53 -11.74
CA LEU A 53 4.58 16.99 -10.40
C LEU A 53 5.69 17.77 -9.68
N ALA A 54 5.47 18.00 -8.40
CA ALA A 54 6.47 18.64 -7.56
C ALA A 54 7.65 17.68 -7.32
N GLY A 55 8.85 18.20 -7.45
CA GLY A 55 10.09 17.44 -7.27
C GLY A 55 10.43 16.57 -8.50
N ASP A 56 11.65 16.72 -9.02
CA ASP A 56 12.05 16.01 -10.24
C ASP A 56 12.28 14.51 -9.99
N LEU A 57 12.96 14.17 -8.89
CA LEU A 57 13.29 12.78 -8.52
C LEU A 57 12.28 12.14 -7.56
N ALA A 58 11.55 12.94 -6.79
CA ALA A 58 10.64 12.43 -5.78
C ALA A 58 9.50 11.54 -6.33
N PRO A 59 8.85 11.87 -7.46
CA PRO A 59 7.88 10.96 -8.08
C PRO A 59 8.49 9.63 -8.53
N TRP A 60 9.71 9.64 -9.04
CA TRP A 60 10.44 8.42 -9.39
C TRP A 60 10.77 7.58 -8.16
N PHE A 61 11.19 8.24 -7.07
CA PHE A 61 11.41 7.55 -5.79
C PHE A 61 10.12 6.86 -5.31
N VAL A 62 8.95 7.51 -5.43
CA VAL A 62 7.68 6.89 -5.06
C VAL A 62 7.42 5.62 -5.85
N VAL A 63 7.55 5.66 -7.19
CA VAL A 63 7.28 4.50 -8.05
C VAL A 63 8.28 3.38 -7.80
N ILE A 64 9.58 3.69 -7.82
CA ILE A 64 10.64 2.69 -7.63
C ILE A 64 10.59 2.13 -6.21
N GLY A 65 10.46 3.01 -5.21
CA GLY A 65 10.42 2.63 -3.80
C GLY A 65 9.19 1.77 -3.46
N TYR A 66 8.04 2.07 -4.04
CA TYR A 66 6.83 1.27 -3.87
C TYR A 66 7.01 -0.14 -4.48
N ASN A 67 7.57 -0.23 -5.68
CA ASN A 67 7.85 -1.54 -6.30
C ASN A 67 8.95 -2.32 -5.58
N PHE A 68 9.91 -1.63 -4.98
CA PHE A 68 10.89 -2.27 -4.10
C PHE A 68 10.24 -2.83 -2.82
N PHE A 69 9.29 -2.11 -2.22
CA PHE A 69 8.45 -2.65 -1.13
C PHE A 69 7.74 -3.95 -1.57
N ILE A 70 7.09 -3.95 -2.74
CA ILE A 70 6.41 -5.15 -3.27
C ILE A 70 7.37 -6.33 -3.42
N LEU A 71 8.58 -6.08 -3.90
CA LEU A 71 9.62 -7.10 -4.04
C LEU A 71 10.04 -7.68 -2.68
N ILE A 72 10.29 -6.83 -1.69
CA ILE A 72 10.68 -7.26 -0.33
C ILE A 72 9.54 -8.09 0.30
N ALA A 73 8.31 -7.57 0.26
CA ALA A 73 7.15 -8.24 0.83
C ALA A 73 6.90 -9.60 0.16
N GLY A 74 6.90 -9.64 -1.17
CA GLY A 74 6.70 -10.88 -1.94
C GLY A 74 7.78 -11.94 -1.66
N THR A 75 9.03 -11.52 -1.55
CA THR A 75 10.13 -12.40 -1.16
C THR A 75 9.93 -12.93 0.27
N GLY A 76 9.51 -12.06 1.19
CA GLY A 76 9.17 -12.45 2.56
C GLY A 76 8.10 -13.54 2.61
N TYR A 77 7.03 -13.40 1.82
CA TYR A 77 5.96 -14.41 1.75
C TYR A 77 6.46 -15.78 1.29
N LEU A 78 7.28 -15.80 0.22
CA LEU A 78 7.84 -17.04 -0.30
C LEU A 78 8.80 -17.71 0.70
N LEU A 79 9.55 -16.93 1.46
CA LEU A 79 10.46 -17.42 2.49
C LEU A 79 9.75 -17.77 3.81
N GLY A 80 8.49 -17.38 3.97
CA GLY A 80 7.73 -17.57 5.21
C GLY A 80 8.09 -16.58 6.31
N VAL A 81 8.64 -15.41 5.92
CA VAL A 81 9.00 -14.30 6.81
C VAL A 81 7.86 -13.28 6.77
N THR A 82 6.90 -13.45 7.66
CA THR A 82 5.69 -12.62 7.72
C THR A 82 5.19 -12.44 9.16
N GLN A 83 4.38 -11.38 9.38
CA GLN A 83 3.73 -11.12 10.65
C GLN A 83 2.39 -11.87 10.83
N SER A 84 1.91 -12.58 9.85
CA SER A 84 0.63 -13.31 9.91
C SER A 84 -0.62 -12.42 10.16
N LYS A 85 -0.56 -11.14 9.78
CA LYS A 85 -1.70 -10.21 9.83
C LYS A 85 -2.28 -10.09 8.42
N GLU A 86 -3.56 -10.37 8.24
CA GLU A 86 -4.18 -10.37 6.92
C GLU A 86 -4.14 -8.97 6.28
N TYR A 87 -3.65 -8.89 5.04
CA TYR A 87 -3.35 -7.65 4.30
C TYR A 87 -2.27 -6.75 4.93
N ALA A 88 -1.61 -7.22 5.96
CA ALA A 88 -0.52 -6.53 6.66
C ALA A 88 0.56 -7.55 7.07
N GLU A 89 0.83 -8.49 6.18
CA GLU A 89 1.76 -9.60 6.42
C GLU A 89 3.24 -9.20 6.40
N PRO A 90 3.69 -8.11 5.74
CA PRO A 90 5.11 -7.77 5.72
C PRO A 90 5.70 -7.54 7.11
N GLU A 91 6.98 -7.84 7.25
CA GLU A 91 7.71 -7.60 8.50
C GLU A 91 8.11 -6.12 8.65
N TRP A 92 8.43 -5.71 9.84
CA TRP A 92 8.69 -4.35 10.30
C TRP A 92 9.59 -3.50 9.36
N TYR A 93 10.62 -4.09 8.77
CA TYR A 93 11.53 -3.35 7.87
C TYR A 93 10.88 -2.99 6.52
N ALA A 94 10.01 -3.85 6.03
CA ALA A 94 9.22 -3.55 4.82
C ALA A 94 8.17 -2.49 5.11
N ASP A 95 7.53 -2.54 6.27
CA ASP A 95 6.56 -1.55 6.72
C ASP A 95 7.20 -0.18 6.93
N LEU A 96 8.39 -0.14 7.53
CA LEU A 96 9.17 1.09 7.68
C LEU A 96 9.53 1.69 6.31
N TRP A 97 9.98 0.85 5.38
CA TRP A 97 10.28 1.31 4.02
C TRP A 97 9.04 1.86 3.32
N LEU A 98 7.90 1.15 3.39
CA LEU A 98 6.64 1.63 2.84
C LEU A 98 6.22 2.97 3.44
N THR A 99 6.39 3.15 4.75
CA THR A 99 6.10 4.42 5.43
C THR A 99 6.90 5.57 4.82
N ILE A 100 8.20 5.39 4.59
CA ILE A 100 9.06 6.41 3.98
C ILE A 100 8.57 6.76 2.57
N VAL A 101 8.30 5.75 1.75
CA VAL A 101 7.78 5.92 0.39
C VAL A 101 6.44 6.65 0.40
N TRP A 102 5.55 6.30 1.33
CA TRP A 102 4.21 6.87 1.42
C TRP A 102 4.23 8.34 1.87
N VAL A 103 5.13 8.70 2.79
CA VAL A 103 5.35 10.10 3.18
C VAL A 103 5.84 10.92 1.99
N VAL A 104 6.80 10.41 1.21
CA VAL A 104 7.26 11.12 -0.01
C VAL A 104 6.12 11.24 -1.02
N TYR A 105 5.28 10.21 -1.19
CA TYR A 105 4.11 10.26 -2.06
C TYR A 105 3.13 11.37 -1.62
N LEU A 106 2.81 11.44 -0.33
CA LEU A 106 1.96 12.50 0.23
C LEU A 106 2.56 13.89 -0.04
N LEU A 107 3.86 14.08 0.18
CA LEU A 107 4.53 15.36 -0.04
C LEU A 107 4.52 15.76 -1.51
N VAL A 108 4.79 14.84 -2.45
CA VAL A 108 4.71 15.09 -3.90
C VAL A 108 3.29 15.52 -4.28
N PHE A 109 2.28 14.81 -3.78
CA PHE A 109 0.88 15.09 -4.09
C PHE A 109 0.45 16.46 -3.56
N LEU A 110 0.71 16.76 -2.28
CA LEU A 110 0.37 18.04 -1.64
C LEU A 110 1.11 19.20 -2.29
N ALA A 111 2.42 19.07 -2.51
CA ALA A 111 3.21 20.13 -3.15
C ALA A 111 2.74 20.42 -4.58
N THR A 112 2.25 19.40 -5.30
CA THR A 112 1.66 19.58 -6.64
C THR A 112 0.34 20.36 -6.55
N ILE A 113 -0.53 20.04 -5.57
CA ILE A 113 -1.76 20.80 -5.33
C ILE A 113 -1.47 22.24 -4.92
N ILE A 114 -0.48 22.47 -4.05
CA ILE A 114 -0.10 23.82 -3.60
C ILE A 114 0.36 24.67 -4.79
N LYS A 115 1.11 24.10 -5.72
CA LYS A 115 1.60 24.78 -6.94
C LYS A 115 0.55 24.92 -8.04
N ARG A 116 -0.69 24.48 -7.84
CA ARG A 116 -1.72 24.48 -8.88
C ARG A 116 -1.96 25.86 -9.48
N LYS A 117 -2.24 25.89 -10.76
CA LYS A 117 -2.67 27.11 -11.51
C LYS A 117 -4.19 27.22 -11.58
N GLU A 118 -4.93 26.18 -11.22
CA GLU A 118 -6.38 26.20 -11.12
C GLU A 118 -6.83 26.76 -9.77
N PRO A 119 -7.85 27.63 -9.73
CA PRO A 119 -8.31 28.23 -8.46
C PRO A 119 -8.95 27.20 -7.53
N HIS A 120 -9.61 26.19 -8.08
CA HIS A 120 -10.32 25.16 -7.33
C HIS A 120 -9.58 23.84 -7.34
N ILE A 121 -9.70 23.07 -6.23
CA ILE A 121 -9.23 21.69 -6.15
C ILE A 121 -10.32 20.80 -6.76
N TYR A 122 -9.97 20.06 -7.80
CA TYR A 122 -10.89 19.14 -8.45
C TYR A 122 -11.29 17.99 -7.51
N VAL A 123 -12.54 17.53 -7.61
CA VAL A 123 -13.10 16.51 -6.69
C VAL A 123 -12.28 15.22 -6.63
N ALA A 124 -11.74 14.77 -7.77
CA ALA A 124 -10.87 13.60 -7.82
C ALA A 124 -9.63 13.73 -6.92
N ASN A 125 -9.08 14.94 -6.76
CA ASN A 125 -7.94 15.19 -5.89
C ASN A 125 -8.30 15.08 -4.40
N TRP A 126 -9.53 15.44 -4.02
CA TRP A 126 -10.01 15.22 -2.66
C TRP A 126 -10.10 13.74 -2.31
N PHE A 127 -10.64 12.92 -3.21
CA PHE A 127 -10.67 11.47 -3.02
C PHE A 127 -9.27 10.87 -2.99
N SER A 128 -8.35 11.31 -3.88
CA SER A 128 -6.95 10.87 -3.85
C SER A 128 -6.26 11.27 -2.54
N LEU A 129 -6.50 12.48 -2.05
CA LEU A 129 -5.92 12.93 -0.79
C LEU A 129 -6.47 12.13 0.40
N ALA A 130 -7.79 11.88 0.42
CA ALA A 130 -8.41 11.03 1.44
C ALA A 130 -7.80 9.62 1.42
N PHE A 131 -7.64 9.03 0.23
CA PHE A 131 -6.94 7.76 0.04
C PHE A 131 -5.52 7.80 0.64
N ILE A 132 -4.69 8.77 0.26
CA ILE A 132 -3.29 8.85 0.69
C ILE A 132 -3.17 9.01 2.20
N VAL A 133 -3.92 9.95 2.79
CA VAL A 133 -3.86 10.26 4.23
C VAL A 133 -4.40 9.10 5.06
N THR A 134 -5.56 8.55 4.68
CA THR A 134 -6.17 7.47 5.46
C THR A 134 -5.32 6.21 5.42
N ILE A 135 -4.74 5.85 4.27
CA ILE A 135 -3.85 4.68 4.21
C ILE A 135 -2.60 4.87 5.08
N ALA A 136 -2.03 6.08 5.11
CA ALA A 136 -0.94 6.37 6.04
C ALA A 136 -1.35 6.14 7.50
N MET A 137 -2.52 6.64 7.91
CA MET A 137 -3.04 6.46 9.28
C MET A 137 -3.30 4.98 9.60
N LEU A 138 -3.90 4.25 8.67
CA LEU A 138 -4.21 2.83 8.83
C LEU A 138 -2.93 2.00 8.98
N HIS A 139 -1.94 2.26 8.13
CA HIS A 139 -0.65 1.57 8.15
C HIS A 139 0.09 1.83 9.47
N LEU A 140 0.21 3.11 9.86
CA LEU A 140 0.88 3.49 11.12
C LEU A 140 0.14 2.98 12.37
N GLY A 141 -1.19 2.84 12.31
CA GLY A 141 -1.98 2.33 13.42
C GLY A 141 -1.92 0.81 13.57
N ASN A 142 -1.98 0.07 12.46
CA ASN A 142 -2.08 -1.39 12.49
C ASN A 142 -0.72 -2.11 12.54
N ASN A 143 0.31 -1.56 11.89
CA ASN A 143 1.58 -2.26 11.66
C ASN A 143 2.72 -1.95 12.66
N PRO A 144 2.55 -1.22 13.80
CA PRO A 144 3.63 -1.06 14.74
C PRO A 144 4.10 -2.42 15.25
N ALA A 145 5.41 -2.64 15.15
CA ALA A 145 6.05 -3.87 15.57
C ALA A 145 7.38 -3.56 16.25
N VAL A 146 7.74 -4.39 17.23
CA VAL A 146 9.00 -4.28 17.95
C VAL A 146 9.95 -5.35 17.40
N PRO A 147 11.04 -4.96 16.70
CA PRO A 147 12.00 -5.93 16.20
C PRO A 147 12.68 -6.67 17.35
N VAL A 148 12.84 -7.98 17.20
CA VAL A 148 13.61 -8.79 18.15
C VAL A 148 15.09 -8.42 18.10
N SER A 149 15.57 -8.06 16.90
CA SER A 149 16.94 -7.65 16.62
C SER A 149 16.96 -6.82 15.35
N PHE A 150 17.85 -5.82 15.27
CA PHE A 150 18.07 -5.03 14.04
C PHE A 150 18.68 -5.85 12.90
N PHE A 151 19.30 -6.97 13.20
CA PHE A 151 19.92 -7.86 12.20
C PHE A 151 19.03 -9.05 11.85
N GLY A 152 17.86 -9.17 12.49
CA GLY A 152 16.89 -10.25 12.24
C GLY A 152 15.59 -9.73 11.63
N SER A 153 14.92 -10.58 10.86
CA SER A 153 13.64 -10.24 10.25
C SER A 153 12.48 -10.27 11.23
N LYS A 154 12.60 -11.00 12.35
CA LYS A 154 11.51 -11.25 13.27
C LYS A 154 11.17 -10.06 14.15
N SER A 155 9.86 -9.81 14.29
CA SER A 155 9.31 -8.79 15.19
C SER A 155 8.10 -9.31 15.96
N TYR A 156 7.70 -8.55 16.98
CA TYR A 156 6.45 -8.73 17.71
C TYR A 156 5.51 -7.57 17.45
N VAL A 157 4.22 -7.87 17.27
CA VAL A 157 3.18 -6.84 17.12
C VAL A 157 3.12 -6.00 18.40
N ALA A 158 2.99 -4.68 18.25
CA ALA A 158 2.93 -3.76 19.39
C ALA A 158 1.61 -3.88 20.19
N TRP A 159 0.55 -4.32 19.54
CA TRP A 159 -0.77 -4.47 20.15
C TRP A 159 -0.98 -5.89 20.66
N GLY A 160 -1.58 -6.04 21.85
CA GLY A 160 -1.85 -7.33 22.47
C GLY A 160 -3.34 -7.65 22.58
N GLY A 161 -3.70 -8.93 22.42
CA GLY A 161 -5.05 -9.43 22.67
C GLY A 161 -6.14 -8.75 21.85
N VAL A 162 -7.21 -8.30 22.49
CA VAL A 162 -8.36 -7.64 21.84
C VAL A 162 -7.97 -6.37 21.11
N GLN A 163 -6.98 -5.62 21.58
CA GLN A 163 -6.50 -4.41 20.92
C GLN A 163 -5.90 -4.72 19.54
N ASP A 164 -5.14 -5.81 19.40
CA ASP A 164 -4.62 -6.24 18.11
C ASP A 164 -5.76 -6.57 17.14
N ALA A 165 -6.77 -7.30 17.59
CA ALA A 165 -7.94 -7.62 16.77
C ALA A 165 -8.71 -6.35 16.34
N MET A 166 -8.86 -5.36 17.24
CA MET A 166 -9.52 -4.09 16.94
C MET A 166 -8.75 -3.29 15.88
N PHE A 167 -7.43 -3.11 16.07
CA PHE A 167 -6.58 -2.41 15.08
C PHE A 167 -6.54 -3.14 13.74
N GLN A 168 -6.44 -4.47 13.77
CA GLN A 168 -6.43 -5.29 12.55
C GLN A 168 -7.71 -5.12 11.74
N TRP A 169 -8.87 -5.13 12.36
CA TRP A 169 -10.13 -5.05 11.63
C TRP A 169 -10.61 -3.62 11.36
N TRP A 170 -10.16 -2.64 12.19
CA TRP A 170 -10.24 -1.24 11.80
C TRP A 170 -9.41 -0.98 10.52
N TYR A 171 -8.19 -1.51 10.46
CA TYR A 171 -7.37 -1.48 9.25
C TYR A 171 -8.04 -2.21 8.09
N GLY A 172 -8.45 -3.46 8.27
CA GLY A 172 -9.03 -4.28 7.21
C GLY A 172 -10.26 -3.66 6.57
N HIS A 173 -11.22 -3.18 7.38
CA HIS A 173 -12.42 -2.52 6.88
C HIS A 173 -12.10 -1.21 6.14
N ASN A 174 -11.28 -0.36 6.73
CA ASN A 174 -10.98 0.95 6.16
C ASN A 174 -9.97 0.86 4.98
N ALA A 175 -9.15 -0.17 4.90
CA ALA A 175 -8.35 -0.45 3.71
C ALA A 175 -9.26 -0.69 2.51
N VAL A 176 -10.32 -1.49 2.64
CA VAL A 176 -11.32 -1.65 1.56
C VAL A 176 -12.02 -0.33 1.25
N GLY A 177 -12.45 0.41 2.28
CA GLY A 177 -13.16 1.68 2.13
C GLY A 177 -12.30 2.79 1.50
N PHE A 178 -11.05 2.92 1.87
CA PHE A 178 -10.20 4.05 1.42
C PHE A 178 -9.15 3.67 0.38
N PHE A 179 -8.48 2.53 0.50
CA PHE A 179 -7.56 2.09 -0.55
C PHE A 179 -8.30 1.76 -1.84
N LEU A 180 -9.37 0.98 -1.75
CA LEU A 180 -10.13 0.61 -2.94
C LEU A 180 -11.19 1.66 -3.28
N THR A 181 -12.17 1.90 -2.42
CA THR A 181 -13.34 2.72 -2.78
C THR A 181 -12.96 4.18 -3.04
N ALA A 182 -12.25 4.86 -2.13
CA ALA A 182 -11.86 6.25 -2.35
C ALA A 182 -10.88 6.39 -3.53
N GLY A 183 -9.93 5.44 -3.68
CA GLY A 183 -9.01 5.41 -4.81
C GLY A 183 -9.75 5.25 -6.15
N PHE A 184 -10.70 4.33 -6.24
CA PHE A 184 -11.50 4.15 -7.44
C PHE A 184 -12.42 5.33 -7.73
N LEU A 185 -13.04 5.94 -6.72
CA LEU A 185 -13.84 7.15 -6.88
C LEU A 185 -13.01 8.30 -7.43
N ALA A 186 -11.76 8.46 -7.00
CA ALA A 186 -10.85 9.44 -7.58
C ALA A 186 -10.68 9.26 -9.10
N ILE A 187 -10.51 8.01 -9.53
CA ILE A 187 -10.40 7.66 -10.95
C ILE A 187 -11.73 7.93 -11.66
N MET A 188 -12.84 7.47 -11.11
CA MET A 188 -14.18 7.63 -11.72
C MET A 188 -14.54 9.11 -11.88
N TYR A 189 -14.37 9.93 -10.87
CA TYR A 189 -14.67 11.37 -10.94
C TYR A 189 -13.81 12.13 -11.95
N TYR A 190 -12.66 11.59 -12.34
CA TYR A 190 -11.83 12.19 -13.37
C TYR A 190 -12.19 11.69 -14.78
N PHE A 191 -12.41 10.38 -14.96
CA PHE A 191 -12.57 9.80 -16.30
C PHE A 191 -14.02 9.75 -16.80
N ILE A 192 -15.02 9.53 -15.94
CA ILE A 192 -16.43 9.43 -16.36
C ILE A 192 -16.93 10.74 -17.00
N PRO A 193 -16.61 11.95 -16.50
CA PRO A 193 -17.08 13.20 -17.10
C PRO A 193 -16.43 13.54 -18.45
N LYS A 194 -15.49 12.75 -18.94
CA LYS A 194 -14.75 12.97 -20.20
C LYS A 194 -15.20 12.05 -21.32
#